data_9b7f8353812efb8fb60433ecec139c11
#
_entry.id   9b7f8353812efb8fb60433ecec139c11
#
_cell.length_a   1.000
_cell.length_b   1.000
_cell.length_c   1.000
_cell.angle_alpha   90.00
_cell.angle_beta   90.00
_cell.angle_gamma   90.00
#
_symmetry.space_group_name_H-M   'P 1'
#
loop_
_entity.id
_entity.type
_entity.pdbx_description
1 polymer ?
#
loop_
_entity_poly.entity_id
_entity_poly.type
_entity_poly.pdbx_seq_one_letter_code
_entity_poly.pdbx_strand_id
1 'polypeptide(L)'
;MEIVPFIELQIAEGFRPAAIERLLRVQGDSTRRITEQESAWWNSEVIEPAMAAGKGPEEMANPEFADRSAPLSEQAVLAMYHAQQARAWTANIIEGFEVLMAKEGIHSRLERLPAICFLDISGYTRLTQERGDDAAADLATTVGRLVQRSSVQHGGKPIKWLGDGVMFYFGDPGPGVRAALQMVDGLAAAGLPPAHVGLHAGPVLFQEGDYFGQTVNLASRIAEYARPGEVLVTQAVVEASANGGATFTEIGPVELKGVAGTVHLHSAHRAPAPA
;
A
#
# COMPACT_ATOMS: atom_id res chain seq x y z
N MET A 1 26.23 -14.62 15.87
CA MET A 1 25.32 -13.74 15.10
C MET A 1 25.39 -14.16 13.64
N GLU A 2 24.34 -14.77 13.16
CA GLU A 2 24.31 -15.48 11.85
C GLU A 2 24.27 -14.58 10.61
N ILE A 3 24.15 -13.26 10.80
CA ILE A 3 24.07 -12.30 9.69
C ILE A 3 25.42 -11.99 9.05
N VAL A 4 26.53 -12.15 9.80
CA VAL A 4 27.87 -11.80 9.34
C VAL A 4 28.30 -12.58 8.10
N PRO A 5 28.12 -13.93 8.04
CA PRO A 5 28.48 -14.71 6.85
C PRO A 5 27.73 -14.26 5.58
N PHE A 6 26.49 -13.80 5.71
CA PHE A 6 25.71 -13.28 4.60
C PHE A 6 26.27 -11.95 4.06
N ILE A 7 26.73 -11.07 4.95
CA ILE A 7 27.38 -9.81 4.58
C ILE A 7 28.74 -10.09 3.91
N GLU A 8 29.54 -10.96 4.49
CA GLU A 8 30.85 -11.34 3.94
C GLU A 8 30.75 -11.95 2.54
N LEU A 9 29.75 -12.82 2.30
CA LEU A 9 29.47 -13.36 0.98
C LEU A 9 29.13 -12.25 -0.03
N GLN A 10 28.27 -11.32 0.34
CA GLN A 10 27.87 -10.22 -0.55
C GLN A 10 29.06 -9.32 -0.92
N ILE A 11 29.93 -9.05 0.04
CA ILE A 11 31.16 -8.28 -0.18
C ILE A 11 32.12 -9.05 -1.11
N ALA A 12 32.29 -10.37 -0.88
CA ALA A 12 33.13 -11.22 -1.72
C ALA A 12 32.65 -11.31 -3.18
N GLU A 13 31.32 -11.30 -3.39
CA GLU A 13 30.69 -11.27 -4.72
C GLU A 13 30.71 -9.85 -5.37
N GLY A 14 31.31 -8.85 -4.71
CA GLY A 14 31.50 -7.50 -5.27
C GLY A 14 30.27 -6.59 -5.18
N PHE A 15 29.27 -6.91 -4.36
CA PHE A 15 28.14 -6.02 -4.14
C PHE A 15 28.60 -4.72 -3.45
N ARG A 16 27.98 -3.61 -3.83
CA ARG A 16 28.34 -2.28 -3.28
C ARG A 16 27.98 -2.20 -1.80
N PRO A 17 28.88 -1.80 -0.90
CA PRO A 17 28.60 -1.69 0.54
C PRO A 17 27.35 -0.88 0.86
N ALA A 18 27.13 0.25 0.19
CA ALA A 18 25.92 1.07 0.37
C ALA A 18 24.62 0.36 -0.05
N ALA A 19 24.68 -0.61 -0.95
CA ALA A 19 23.51 -1.41 -1.32
C ALA A 19 23.20 -2.48 -0.26
N ILE A 20 24.28 -3.09 0.29
CA ILE A 20 24.17 -4.05 1.41
C ILE A 20 23.58 -3.35 2.64
N GLU A 21 24.13 -2.19 3.02
CA GLU A 21 23.64 -1.40 4.15
C GLU A 21 22.15 -1.05 4.01
N ARG A 22 21.73 -0.58 2.83
CA ARG A 22 20.30 -0.29 2.57
C ARG A 22 19.41 -1.52 2.71
N LEU A 23 19.85 -2.66 2.16
CA LEU A 23 19.10 -3.91 2.27
C LEU A 23 18.91 -4.32 3.73
N LEU A 24 19.99 -4.32 4.50
CA LEU A 24 19.98 -4.73 5.91
C LEU A 24 19.14 -3.78 6.77
N ARG A 25 19.17 -2.48 6.50
CA ARG A 25 18.34 -1.49 7.19
C ARG A 25 16.85 -1.77 6.95
N VAL A 26 16.43 -1.97 5.70
CA VAL A 26 15.04 -2.28 5.36
C VAL A 26 14.59 -3.60 5.99
N GLN A 27 15.44 -4.62 5.94
CA GLN A 27 15.15 -5.92 6.57
C GLN A 27 15.03 -5.79 8.09
N GLY A 28 15.95 -5.04 8.73
CA GLY A 28 15.94 -4.80 10.17
C GLY A 28 14.69 -4.05 10.61
N ASP A 29 14.33 -2.96 9.93
CA ASP A 29 13.14 -2.17 10.24
C ASP A 29 11.84 -2.97 10.03
N SER A 30 11.79 -3.80 9.00
CA SER A 30 10.64 -4.66 8.73
C SER A 30 10.49 -5.74 9.81
N THR A 31 11.59 -6.38 10.19
CA THR A 31 11.62 -7.39 11.25
C THR A 31 11.23 -6.79 12.60
N ARG A 32 11.75 -5.61 12.93
CA ARG A 32 11.36 -4.89 14.15
C ARG A 32 9.86 -4.65 14.20
N ARG A 33 9.22 -4.19 13.11
CA ARG A 33 7.77 -3.97 13.05
C ARG A 33 6.97 -5.26 13.27
N ILE A 34 7.45 -6.39 12.73
CA ILE A 34 6.83 -7.70 12.96
C ILE A 34 6.85 -8.04 14.44
N THR A 35 8.03 -7.96 15.08
CA THR A 35 8.19 -8.33 16.49
C THR A 35 7.48 -7.37 17.45
N GLU A 36 7.44 -6.07 17.14
CA GLU A 36 6.65 -5.09 17.90
C GLU A 36 5.14 -5.41 17.83
N GLN A 37 4.66 -5.79 16.64
CA GLN A 37 3.26 -6.16 16.46
C GLN A 37 2.90 -7.48 17.17
N GLU A 38 3.78 -8.47 17.14
CA GLU A 38 3.62 -9.72 17.89
C GLU A 38 3.56 -9.45 19.40
N SER A 39 4.44 -8.59 19.90
CA SER A 39 4.45 -8.19 21.31
C SER A 39 3.18 -7.42 21.70
N ALA A 40 2.71 -6.51 20.88
CA ALA A 40 1.46 -5.79 21.10
C ALA A 40 0.25 -6.73 21.12
N TRP A 41 0.20 -7.67 20.17
CA TRP A 41 -0.84 -8.70 20.12
C TRP A 41 -0.83 -9.58 21.38
N TRP A 42 0.34 -10.02 21.83
CA TRP A 42 0.47 -10.80 23.06
C TRP A 42 -0.06 -10.02 24.28
N ASN A 43 0.23 -8.74 24.33
CA ASN A 43 -0.23 -7.87 25.41
C ASN A 43 -1.75 -7.78 25.44
N SER A 44 -2.38 -7.47 24.31
CA SER A 44 -3.84 -7.28 24.20
C SER A 44 -4.64 -8.57 24.36
N GLU A 45 -4.14 -9.70 23.82
CA GLU A 45 -4.91 -10.94 23.76
C GLU A 45 -4.60 -11.91 24.93
N VAL A 46 -3.46 -11.74 25.59
CA VAL A 46 -3.04 -12.66 26.65
C VAL A 46 -2.87 -11.94 27.98
N ILE A 47 -2.07 -10.87 28.04
CA ILE A 47 -1.71 -10.23 29.30
C ILE A 47 -2.88 -9.44 29.88
N GLU A 48 -3.47 -8.52 29.12
CA GLU A 48 -4.56 -7.66 29.59
C GLU A 48 -5.79 -8.45 30.04
N PRO A 49 -6.29 -9.47 29.30
CA PRO A 49 -7.38 -10.30 29.77
C PRO A 49 -7.05 -11.11 31.02
N ALA A 50 -5.81 -11.60 31.14
CA ALA A 50 -5.37 -12.34 32.33
C ALA A 50 -5.29 -11.44 33.56
N MET A 51 -4.78 -10.21 33.42
CA MET A 51 -4.77 -9.19 34.46
C MET A 51 -6.20 -8.83 34.90
N ALA A 52 -7.10 -8.62 33.94
CA ALA A 52 -8.52 -8.32 34.23
C ALA A 52 -9.22 -9.47 34.96
N ALA A 53 -8.80 -10.72 34.73
CA ALA A 53 -9.26 -11.90 35.43
C ALA A 53 -8.57 -12.14 36.78
N GLY A 54 -7.66 -11.26 37.23
CA GLY A 54 -6.94 -11.36 38.52
C GLY A 54 -5.90 -12.49 38.56
N LYS A 55 -5.40 -12.95 37.42
CA LYS A 55 -4.38 -14.01 37.35
C LYS A 55 -3.00 -13.52 37.79
N GLY A 56 -2.21 -14.41 38.37
CA GLY A 56 -0.84 -14.14 38.77
C GLY A 56 0.17 -14.14 37.62
N PRO A 57 1.39 -13.64 37.86
CA PRO A 57 2.42 -13.55 36.79
C PRO A 57 2.74 -14.89 36.11
N GLU A 58 2.75 -16.00 36.83
CA GLU A 58 3.01 -17.33 36.30
C GLU A 58 1.89 -17.80 35.36
N GLU A 59 0.63 -17.51 35.67
CA GLU A 59 -0.51 -17.83 34.83
C GLU A 59 -0.59 -16.89 33.62
N MET A 60 -0.14 -15.64 33.75
CA MET A 60 -0.03 -14.69 32.64
C MET A 60 1.06 -15.10 31.65
N ALA A 61 2.18 -15.61 32.12
CA ALA A 61 3.27 -16.09 31.25
C ALA A 61 2.84 -17.26 30.38
N ASN A 62 1.86 -18.08 30.83
CA ASN A 62 1.33 -19.23 30.12
C ASN A 62 2.42 -20.02 29.36
N PRO A 63 3.44 -20.57 30.07
CA PRO A 63 4.65 -21.14 29.44
C PRO A 63 4.33 -22.28 28.48
N GLU A 64 3.33 -23.11 28.81
CA GLU A 64 2.92 -24.21 27.93
C GLU A 64 2.40 -23.70 26.57
N PHE A 65 1.66 -22.62 26.55
CA PHE A 65 1.21 -22.01 25.30
C PHE A 65 2.39 -21.33 24.56
N ALA A 66 3.24 -20.62 25.28
CA ALA A 66 4.43 -19.97 24.70
C ALA A 66 5.34 -20.98 23.99
N ASP A 67 5.67 -22.10 24.65
CA ASP A 67 6.51 -23.16 24.09
C ASP A 67 5.90 -23.80 22.83
N ARG A 68 4.58 -23.90 22.77
CA ARG A 68 3.87 -24.46 21.60
C ARG A 68 3.70 -23.44 20.49
N SER A 69 3.47 -22.18 20.83
CA SER A 69 3.16 -21.12 19.85
C SER A 69 4.41 -20.57 19.18
N ALA A 70 5.52 -20.44 19.90
CA ALA A 70 6.75 -19.82 19.37
C ALA A 70 7.26 -20.46 18.07
N PRO A 71 7.43 -21.82 17.98
CA PRO A 71 7.89 -22.43 16.73
C PRO A 71 6.87 -22.32 15.60
N LEU A 72 5.57 -22.26 15.91
CA LEU A 72 4.52 -22.08 14.91
C LEU A 72 4.49 -20.64 14.39
N SER A 73 4.71 -19.64 15.25
CA SER A 73 4.83 -18.24 14.85
C SER A 73 6.04 -18.05 13.93
N GLU A 74 7.21 -18.58 14.29
CA GLU A 74 8.39 -18.54 13.44
C GLU A 74 8.13 -19.16 12.06
N GLN A 75 7.55 -20.36 12.00
CA GLN A 75 7.20 -21.02 10.75
C GLN A 75 6.21 -20.19 9.91
N ALA A 76 5.23 -19.57 10.55
CA ALA A 76 4.27 -18.70 9.86
C ALA A 76 4.94 -17.46 9.24
N VAL A 77 5.84 -16.80 9.99
CA VAL A 77 6.60 -15.65 9.50
C VAL A 77 7.48 -16.05 8.31
N LEU A 78 8.20 -17.17 8.41
CA LEU A 78 9.02 -17.69 7.32
C LEU A 78 8.18 -18.06 6.09
N ALA A 79 7.02 -18.68 6.26
CA ALA A 79 6.12 -19.01 5.16
C ALA A 79 5.60 -17.76 4.45
N MET A 80 5.22 -16.72 5.21
CA MET A 80 4.82 -15.42 4.66
C MET A 80 5.98 -14.74 3.93
N TYR A 81 7.19 -14.76 4.50
CA TYR A 81 8.39 -14.23 3.86
C TYR A 81 8.65 -14.90 2.52
N HIS A 82 8.68 -16.24 2.46
CA HIS A 82 8.90 -16.98 1.22
C HIS A 82 7.83 -16.72 0.18
N ALA A 83 6.56 -16.60 0.58
CA ALA A 83 5.47 -16.26 -0.33
C ALA A 83 5.65 -14.86 -0.94
N GLN A 84 6.04 -13.87 -0.15
CA GLN A 84 6.31 -12.51 -0.63
C GLN A 84 7.57 -12.45 -1.50
N GLN A 85 8.63 -13.17 -1.10
CA GLN A 85 9.86 -13.28 -1.87
C GLN A 85 9.59 -13.87 -3.26
N ALA A 86 8.86 -15.00 -3.34
CA ALA A 86 8.51 -15.63 -4.60
C ALA A 86 7.73 -14.68 -5.52
N ARG A 87 6.75 -13.93 -4.97
CA ARG A 87 5.99 -12.93 -5.73
C ARG A 87 6.87 -11.80 -6.26
N ALA A 88 7.76 -11.25 -5.41
CA ALA A 88 8.65 -10.16 -5.79
C ALA A 88 9.63 -10.58 -6.88
N TRP A 89 10.22 -11.77 -6.75
CA TRP A 89 11.16 -12.30 -7.76
C TRP A 89 10.47 -12.61 -9.08
N THR A 90 9.29 -13.23 -9.03
CA THR A 90 8.49 -13.47 -10.25
C THR A 90 8.16 -12.16 -10.96
N ALA A 91 7.76 -11.13 -10.23
CA ALA A 91 7.48 -9.82 -10.81
C ALA A 91 8.74 -9.20 -11.46
N ASN A 92 9.89 -9.26 -10.79
CA ASN A 92 11.16 -8.76 -11.33
C ASN A 92 11.61 -9.51 -12.59
N ILE A 93 11.41 -10.83 -12.62
CA ILE A 93 11.74 -11.66 -13.79
C ILE A 93 10.83 -11.27 -14.97
N ILE A 94 9.52 -11.14 -14.75
CA ILE A 94 8.56 -10.73 -15.79
C ILE A 94 8.93 -9.34 -16.32
N GLU A 95 9.20 -8.38 -15.44
CA GLU A 95 9.61 -7.02 -15.82
C GLU A 95 10.91 -7.05 -16.63
N GLY A 96 11.90 -7.83 -16.21
CA GLY A 96 13.16 -8.02 -16.94
C GLY A 96 12.94 -8.59 -18.35
N PHE A 97 12.05 -9.57 -18.50
CA PHE A 97 11.67 -10.10 -19.80
C PHE A 97 10.94 -9.07 -20.67
N GLU A 98 10.01 -8.31 -20.10
CA GLU A 98 9.29 -7.25 -20.81
C GLU A 98 10.26 -6.16 -21.33
N VAL A 99 11.26 -5.78 -20.52
CA VAL A 99 12.33 -4.85 -20.94
C VAL A 99 13.15 -5.43 -22.09
N LEU A 100 13.51 -6.71 -22.02
CA LEU A 100 14.28 -7.37 -23.07
C LEU A 100 13.49 -7.43 -24.38
N MET A 101 12.22 -7.85 -24.31
CA MET A 101 11.35 -7.96 -25.49
C MET A 101 11.08 -6.61 -26.14
N ALA A 102 10.96 -5.54 -25.33
CA ALA A 102 10.82 -4.19 -25.86
C ALA A 102 12.08 -3.71 -26.59
N LYS A 103 13.27 -4.04 -26.11
CA LYS A 103 14.55 -3.75 -26.80
C LYS A 103 14.64 -4.44 -28.16
N GLU A 104 14.08 -5.64 -28.27
CA GLU A 104 14.04 -6.41 -29.52
C GLU A 104 12.85 -6.04 -30.43
N GLY A 105 12.05 -5.03 -30.06
CA GLY A 105 10.90 -4.56 -30.84
C GLY A 105 9.70 -5.53 -30.86
N ILE A 106 9.67 -6.52 -29.97
CA ILE A 106 8.66 -7.59 -29.98
C ILE A 106 7.40 -7.19 -29.22
N HIS A 107 7.47 -6.26 -28.27
CA HIS A 107 6.33 -5.88 -27.44
C HIS A 107 6.39 -4.42 -26.94
N SER A 108 5.22 -3.76 -26.84
CA SER A 108 5.08 -2.37 -26.41
C SER A 108 4.45 -2.20 -25.00
N ARG A 109 4.41 -3.25 -24.18
CA ARG A 109 3.74 -3.18 -22.86
C ARG A 109 4.41 -2.20 -21.88
N LEU A 110 5.68 -1.84 -22.15
CA LEU A 110 6.44 -0.85 -21.36
C LEU A 110 6.02 0.61 -21.61
N GLU A 111 5.15 0.88 -22.59
CA GLU A 111 4.62 2.23 -22.81
C GLU A 111 3.59 2.67 -21.75
N ARG A 112 3.12 1.75 -20.90
CA ARG A 112 2.20 2.08 -19.81
C ARG A 112 2.97 2.51 -18.58
N LEU A 113 2.93 3.80 -18.31
CA LEU A 113 3.47 4.36 -17.09
C LEU A 113 2.68 3.83 -15.88
N PRO A 114 3.36 3.44 -14.78
CA PRO A 114 2.68 3.07 -13.56
C PRO A 114 1.89 4.25 -13.00
N ALA A 115 0.88 3.96 -12.17
CA ALA A 115 0.13 4.96 -11.45
C ALA A 115 0.37 4.87 -9.94
N ILE A 116 0.50 6.03 -9.32
CA ILE A 116 0.42 6.21 -7.87
C ILE A 116 -0.98 6.73 -7.54
N CYS A 117 -1.55 6.12 -6.52
CA CYS A 117 -2.87 6.46 -6.02
C CYS A 117 -2.77 6.78 -4.53
N PHE A 118 -3.31 7.91 -4.11
CA PHE A 118 -3.55 8.24 -2.71
C PHE A 118 -5.04 8.22 -2.44
N LEU A 119 -5.41 7.49 -1.40
CA LEU A 119 -6.76 7.53 -0.83
C LEU A 119 -6.66 8.12 0.57
N ASP A 120 -7.54 9.04 0.90
CA ASP A 120 -7.62 9.66 2.21
C ASP A 120 -9.08 9.68 2.71
N ILE A 121 -9.29 9.55 4.03
CA ILE A 121 -10.62 9.43 4.63
C ILE A 121 -11.01 10.76 5.26
N SER A 122 -12.08 11.35 4.74
CA SER A 122 -12.56 12.63 5.21
C SER A 122 -13.15 12.54 6.62
N GLY A 123 -12.64 13.36 7.54
CA GLY A 123 -13.19 13.47 8.90
C GLY A 123 -12.79 12.37 9.86
N TYR A 124 -11.78 11.57 9.55
CA TYR A 124 -11.24 10.54 10.45
C TYR A 124 -10.83 11.10 11.82
N THR A 125 -10.06 12.19 11.82
CA THR A 125 -9.62 12.87 13.06
C THR A 125 -10.79 13.30 13.92
N ARG A 126 -11.88 13.84 13.31
CA ARG A 126 -13.08 14.23 14.04
C ARG A 126 -13.79 13.00 14.62
N LEU A 127 -13.89 11.91 13.85
CA LEU A 127 -14.52 10.68 14.32
C LEU A 127 -13.76 10.09 15.51
N THR A 128 -12.43 10.09 15.50
CA THR A 128 -11.58 9.64 16.61
C THR A 128 -11.84 10.48 17.87
N GLN A 129 -11.94 11.81 17.71
CA GLN A 129 -12.23 12.71 18.82
C GLN A 129 -13.64 12.52 19.42
N GLU A 130 -14.64 12.23 18.56
CA GLU A 130 -16.04 12.07 18.99
C GLU A 130 -16.36 10.68 19.56
N ARG A 131 -15.72 9.61 19.04
CA ARG A 131 -16.07 8.21 19.36
C ARG A 131 -15.00 7.44 20.12
N GLY A 132 -13.82 8.03 20.31
CA GLY A 132 -12.69 7.42 21.02
C GLY A 132 -11.84 6.50 20.16
N ASP A 133 -10.75 6.01 20.75
CA ASP A 133 -9.70 5.25 20.06
C ASP A 133 -10.15 3.87 19.58
N ASP A 134 -11.03 3.19 20.35
CA ASP A 134 -11.56 1.87 19.99
C ASP A 134 -12.36 1.92 18.68
N ALA A 135 -13.25 2.91 18.56
CA ALA A 135 -14.04 3.10 17.33
C ALA A 135 -13.16 3.49 16.13
N ALA A 136 -12.06 4.21 16.36
CA ALA A 136 -11.08 4.52 15.34
C ALA A 136 -10.32 3.28 14.89
N ALA A 137 -9.94 2.38 15.82
CA ALA A 137 -9.27 1.12 15.52
C ALA A 137 -10.16 0.17 14.68
N ASP A 138 -11.44 0.05 15.04
CA ASP A 138 -12.43 -0.74 14.29
C ASP A 138 -12.64 -0.20 12.87
N LEU A 139 -12.73 1.12 12.74
CA LEU A 139 -12.80 1.80 11.45
C LEU A 139 -11.55 1.50 10.60
N ALA A 140 -10.35 1.71 11.16
CA ALA A 140 -9.08 1.45 10.49
C ALA A 140 -8.98 -0.01 10.01
N THR A 141 -9.42 -0.97 10.83
CA THR A 141 -9.46 -2.39 10.49
C THR A 141 -10.41 -2.66 9.31
N THR A 142 -11.58 -2.04 9.32
CA THR A 142 -12.59 -2.23 8.26
C THR A 142 -12.14 -1.60 6.96
N VAL A 143 -11.61 -0.37 7.02
CA VAL A 143 -11.00 0.31 5.87
C VAL A 143 -9.83 -0.50 5.33
N GLY A 144 -8.93 -0.98 6.20
CA GLY A 144 -7.78 -1.79 5.82
C GLY A 144 -8.17 -3.05 5.04
N ARG A 145 -9.20 -3.77 5.49
CA ARG A 145 -9.73 -4.95 4.78
C ARG A 145 -10.30 -4.61 3.41
N LEU A 146 -11.06 -3.53 3.30
CA LEU A 146 -11.66 -3.08 2.04
C LEU A 146 -10.59 -2.64 1.05
N VAL A 147 -9.65 -1.81 1.51
CA VAL A 147 -8.50 -1.32 0.75
C VAL A 147 -7.64 -2.47 0.24
N GLN A 148 -7.26 -3.40 1.11
CA GLN A 148 -6.45 -4.57 0.75
C GLN A 148 -7.16 -5.43 -0.31
N ARG A 149 -8.44 -5.72 -0.12
CA ARG A 149 -9.23 -6.52 -1.06
C ARG A 149 -9.32 -5.85 -2.43
N SER A 150 -9.72 -4.58 -2.47
CA SER A 150 -9.93 -3.86 -3.72
C SER A 150 -8.63 -3.64 -4.48
N SER A 151 -7.53 -3.29 -3.79
CA SER A 151 -6.24 -3.10 -4.45
C SER A 151 -5.71 -4.38 -5.05
N VAL A 152 -5.70 -5.48 -4.30
CA VAL A 152 -5.21 -6.78 -4.78
C VAL A 152 -6.04 -7.33 -5.94
N GLN A 153 -7.37 -7.18 -5.88
CA GLN A 153 -8.29 -7.61 -6.95
C GLN A 153 -7.96 -6.94 -8.29
N HIS A 154 -7.45 -5.71 -8.26
CA HIS A 154 -7.06 -4.92 -9.43
C HIS A 154 -5.54 -4.91 -9.69
N GLY A 155 -4.77 -5.81 -9.06
CA GLY A 155 -3.32 -5.91 -9.26
C GLY A 155 -2.52 -4.76 -8.64
N GLY A 156 -3.12 -4.02 -7.70
CA GLY A 156 -2.48 -2.95 -6.97
C GLY A 156 -1.72 -3.45 -5.74
N LYS A 157 -0.79 -2.63 -5.27
CA LYS A 157 -0.02 -2.85 -4.05
C LYS A 157 -0.25 -1.69 -3.10
N PRO A 158 -0.88 -1.88 -1.93
CA PRO A 158 -0.80 -0.88 -0.86
C PRO A 158 0.65 -0.81 -0.39
N ILE A 159 1.20 0.39 -0.35
CA ILE A 159 2.61 0.62 -0.04
C ILE A 159 2.79 1.03 1.40
N LYS A 160 2.06 2.06 1.82
CA LYS A 160 2.14 2.58 3.19
C LYS A 160 0.86 3.29 3.60
N TRP A 161 0.60 3.25 4.88
CA TRP A 161 -0.40 4.06 5.55
C TRP A 161 0.21 5.39 5.99
N LEU A 162 -0.55 6.45 5.85
CA LEU A 162 -0.15 7.83 6.17
C LEU A 162 -1.26 8.45 7.04
N GLY A 163 -1.29 8.06 8.31
CA GLY A 163 -2.42 8.40 9.17
C GLY A 163 -3.70 7.69 8.73
N ASP A 164 -4.69 8.47 8.33
CA ASP A 164 -5.98 8.02 7.77
C ASP A 164 -5.97 7.80 6.25
N GLY A 165 -4.83 8.04 5.60
CA GLY A 165 -4.65 7.83 4.17
C GLY A 165 -3.79 6.61 3.85
N VAL A 166 -3.86 6.14 2.61
CA VAL A 166 -3.04 5.05 2.10
C VAL A 166 -2.53 5.34 0.69
N MET A 167 -1.26 5.03 0.46
CA MET A 167 -0.62 5.12 -0.84
C MET A 167 -0.57 3.74 -1.51
N PHE A 168 -0.93 3.70 -2.79
CA PHE A 168 -0.88 2.50 -3.64
C PHE A 168 0.01 2.70 -4.86
N TYR A 169 0.55 1.60 -5.32
CA TYR A 169 1.16 1.47 -6.62
C TYR A 169 0.32 0.54 -7.52
N PHE A 170 0.10 0.94 -8.76
CA PHE A 170 -0.50 0.14 -9.81
C PHE A 170 0.42 0.13 -11.02
N GLY A 171 0.74 -1.03 -11.56
CA GLY A 171 1.53 -1.16 -12.79
C GLY A 171 0.79 -0.70 -14.05
N ASP A 172 -0.54 -0.57 -13.98
CA ASP A 172 -1.41 -0.06 -15.04
C ASP A 172 -2.43 0.91 -14.44
N PRO A 173 -2.55 2.14 -14.96
CA PRO A 173 -3.48 3.13 -14.45
C PRO A 173 -4.96 2.73 -14.52
N GLY A 174 -5.39 1.99 -15.55
CA GLY A 174 -6.78 1.59 -15.72
C GLY A 174 -7.33 0.75 -14.56
N PRO A 175 -6.67 -0.37 -14.18
CA PRO A 175 -6.99 -1.10 -12.96
C PRO A 175 -6.94 -0.22 -11.70
N GLY A 176 -6.01 0.74 -11.62
CA GLY A 176 -5.92 1.69 -10.51
C GLY A 176 -7.16 2.55 -10.35
N VAL A 177 -7.69 3.08 -11.45
CA VAL A 177 -8.95 3.85 -11.44
C VAL A 177 -10.13 2.99 -10.96
N ARG A 178 -10.24 1.75 -11.46
CA ARG A 178 -11.32 0.84 -11.02
C ARG A 178 -11.22 0.51 -9.53
N ALA A 179 -10.02 0.26 -9.04
CA ALA A 179 -9.78 0.03 -7.61
C ALA A 179 -10.21 1.24 -6.78
N ALA A 180 -9.82 2.45 -7.19
CA ALA A 180 -10.18 3.70 -6.52
C ALA A 180 -11.70 3.89 -6.43
N LEU A 181 -12.40 3.75 -7.55
CA LEU A 181 -13.87 3.83 -7.59
C LEU A 181 -14.52 2.77 -6.70
N GLN A 182 -14.01 1.54 -6.72
CA GLN A 182 -14.53 0.46 -5.87
C GLN A 182 -14.30 0.73 -4.39
N MET A 183 -13.17 1.32 -4.02
CA MET A 183 -12.87 1.68 -2.63
C MET A 183 -13.78 2.80 -2.14
N VAL A 184 -13.96 3.87 -2.91
CA VAL A 184 -14.86 4.98 -2.55
C VAL A 184 -16.29 4.50 -2.38
N ASP A 185 -16.82 3.73 -3.35
CA ASP A 185 -18.17 3.17 -3.28
C ASP A 185 -18.33 2.18 -2.11
N GLY A 186 -17.32 1.34 -1.89
CA GLY A 186 -17.33 0.34 -0.83
C GLY A 186 -17.34 0.95 0.57
N LEU A 187 -16.63 2.03 0.78
CA LEU A 187 -16.65 2.81 2.03
C LEU A 187 -18.05 3.41 2.26
N ALA A 188 -18.62 4.04 1.25
CA ALA A 188 -19.96 4.60 1.31
C ALA A 188 -21.02 3.52 1.59
N ALA A 189 -20.95 2.38 0.91
CA ALA A 189 -21.86 1.24 1.12
C ALA A 189 -21.74 0.61 2.52
N ALA A 190 -20.57 0.68 3.13
CA ALA A 190 -20.34 0.24 4.51
C ALA A 190 -20.75 1.27 5.57
N GLY A 191 -21.29 2.43 5.17
CA GLY A 191 -21.65 3.52 6.09
C GLY A 191 -20.45 4.17 6.76
N LEU A 192 -19.27 4.04 6.15
CA LEU A 192 -18.02 4.62 6.63
C LEU A 192 -17.87 6.07 6.13
N PRO A 193 -16.99 6.87 6.76
CA PRO A 193 -16.72 8.22 6.28
C PRO A 193 -16.25 8.19 4.82
N PRO A 194 -16.67 9.19 4.00
CA PRO A 194 -16.32 9.21 2.60
C PRO A 194 -14.81 9.39 2.40
N ALA A 195 -14.25 8.63 1.48
CA ALA A 195 -12.88 8.83 1.03
C ALA A 195 -12.83 9.73 -0.19
N HIS A 196 -11.67 10.30 -0.42
CA HIS A 196 -11.31 10.98 -1.66
C HIS A 196 -9.98 10.44 -2.18
N VAL A 197 -9.83 10.47 -3.50
CA VAL A 197 -8.72 9.78 -4.15
C VAL A 197 -8.09 10.66 -5.22
N GLY A 198 -6.75 10.66 -5.27
CA GLY A 198 -5.97 11.25 -6.34
C GLY A 198 -5.07 10.20 -7.01
N LEU A 199 -5.12 10.14 -8.35
CA LEU A 199 -4.23 9.29 -9.15
C LEU A 199 -3.44 10.11 -10.16
N HIS A 200 -2.16 9.75 -10.31
CA HIS A 200 -1.30 10.23 -11.38
C HIS A 200 -0.47 9.10 -11.95
N ALA A 201 -0.33 9.06 -13.28
CA ALA A 201 0.52 8.12 -14.02
C ALA A 201 1.82 8.80 -14.44
N GLY A 202 2.94 8.16 -14.18
CA GLY A 202 4.25 8.69 -14.51
C GLY A 202 5.39 7.81 -13.98
N PRO A 203 6.65 8.14 -14.33
CA PRO A 203 7.81 7.41 -13.84
C PRO A 203 7.94 7.55 -12.33
N VAL A 204 8.30 6.46 -11.65
CA VAL A 204 8.54 6.39 -10.22
C VAL A 204 9.90 5.77 -9.92
N LEU A 205 10.53 6.20 -8.83
CA LEU A 205 11.73 5.58 -8.31
C LEU A 205 11.34 4.68 -7.14
N PHE A 206 11.65 3.40 -7.22
CA PHE A 206 11.52 2.47 -6.11
C PHE A 206 12.84 2.38 -5.35
N GLN A 207 12.82 2.72 -4.08
CA GLN A 207 13.99 2.64 -3.20
C GLN A 207 13.56 2.35 -1.77
N GLU A 208 14.28 1.44 -1.10
CA GLU A 208 14.08 1.09 0.32
C GLU A 208 12.64 0.64 0.65
N GLY A 209 11.98 -0.05 -0.28
CA GLY A 209 10.62 -0.53 -0.10
C GLY A 209 9.53 0.52 -0.34
N ASP A 210 9.89 1.73 -0.74
CA ASP A 210 8.97 2.84 -1.00
C ASP A 210 9.14 3.42 -2.42
N TYR A 211 8.15 4.18 -2.86
CA TYR A 211 8.17 4.89 -4.15
C TYR A 211 8.37 6.39 -3.94
N PHE A 212 9.18 6.98 -4.80
CA PHE A 212 9.55 8.39 -4.76
C PHE A 212 9.45 9.04 -6.14
N GLY A 213 9.41 10.37 -6.16
CA GLY A 213 9.48 11.18 -7.36
C GLY A 213 8.30 12.14 -7.52
N GLN A 214 8.33 12.88 -8.63
CA GLN A 214 7.29 13.87 -8.94
C GLN A 214 5.90 13.23 -9.06
N THR A 215 5.82 12.01 -9.61
CA THR A 215 4.58 11.24 -9.74
C THR A 215 3.91 11.02 -8.38
N VAL A 216 4.69 10.65 -7.36
CA VAL A 216 4.19 10.44 -6.00
C VAL A 216 3.67 11.75 -5.40
N ASN A 217 4.48 12.81 -5.51
CA ASN A 217 4.11 14.12 -4.99
C ASN A 217 2.84 14.66 -5.66
N LEU A 218 2.74 14.53 -6.99
CA LEU A 218 1.58 15.03 -7.71
C LEU A 218 0.31 14.25 -7.35
N ALA A 219 0.37 12.92 -7.27
CA ALA A 219 -0.77 12.10 -6.85
C ALA A 219 -1.27 12.48 -5.45
N SER A 220 -0.37 12.75 -4.50
CA SER A 220 -0.72 13.24 -3.17
C SER A 220 -1.42 14.60 -3.22
N ARG A 221 -0.93 15.55 -4.02
CA ARG A 221 -1.57 16.87 -4.16
C ARG A 221 -2.93 16.81 -4.83
N ILE A 222 -3.14 15.88 -5.75
CA ILE A 222 -4.45 15.62 -6.37
C ILE A 222 -5.43 15.08 -5.32
N ALA A 223 -4.98 14.15 -4.46
CA ALA A 223 -5.82 13.65 -3.37
C ALA A 223 -6.20 14.77 -2.39
N GLU A 224 -5.24 15.62 -1.97
CA GLU A 224 -5.52 16.78 -1.12
C GLU A 224 -6.54 17.77 -1.74
N TYR A 225 -6.60 17.85 -3.06
CA TYR A 225 -7.53 18.73 -3.79
C TYR A 225 -8.91 18.10 -3.95
N ALA A 226 -9.01 16.78 -4.00
CA ALA A 226 -10.25 16.04 -4.20
C ALA A 226 -11.22 16.23 -3.03
N ARG A 227 -12.51 16.33 -3.33
CA ARG A 227 -13.58 16.41 -2.33
C ARG A 227 -13.99 15.02 -1.86
N PRO A 228 -14.64 14.91 -0.68
CA PRO A 228 -15.19 13.66 -0.22
C PRO A 228 -16.07 12.97 -1.28
N GLY A 229 -15.77 11.71 -1.59
CA GLY A 229 -16.44 10.93 -2.62
C GLY A 229 -15.87 11.07 -4.04
N GLU A 230 -14.89 11.93 -4.26
CA GLU A 230 -14.30 12.13 -5.59
C GLU A 230 -13.08 11.22 -5.82
N VAL A 231 -12.96 10.80 -7.07
CA VAL A 231 -11.76 10.15 -7.63
C VAL A 231 -11.22 11.06 -8.73
N LEU A 232 -10.13 11.75 -8.45
CA LEU A 232 -9.51 12.68 -9.38
C LEU A 232 -8.28 12.08 -10.04
N VAL A 233 -8.13 12.29 -11.33
CA VAL A 233 -7.05 11.75 -12.14
C VAL A 233 -6.48 12.81 -13.07
N THR A 234 -5.22 12.63 -13.48
CA THR A 234 -4.60 13.46 -14.51
C THR A 234 -4.94 12.98 -15.91
N GLN A 235 -4.70 13.85 -16.91
CA GLN A 235 -4.82 13.50 -18.32
C GLN A 235 -4.02 12.24 -18.69
N ALA A 236 -2.81 12.06 -18.14
CA ALA A 236 -2.00 10.85 -18.38
C ALA A 236 -2.70 9.55 -17.93
N VAL A 237 -3.48 9.60 -16.85
CA VAL A 237 -4.30 8.46 -16.40
C VAL A 237 -5.46 8.22 -17.36
N VAL A 238 -6.14 9.28 -17.83
CA VAL A 238 -7.25 9.17 -18.80
C VAL A 238 -6.76 8.47 -20.08
N GLU A 239 -5.65 8.92 -20.64
CA GLU A 239 -5.06 8.37 -21.87
C GLU A 239 -4.67 6.90 -21.71
N ALA A 240 -4.05 6.55 -20.59
CA ALA A 240 -3.66 5.18 -20.30
C ALA A 240 -4.84 4.25 -19.96
N SER A 241 -6.00 4.81 -19.58
CA SER A 241 -7.19 4.06 -19.12
C SER A 241 -8.28 3.90 -20.17
N ALA A 242 -8.06 4.28 -21.42
CA ALA A 242 -9.08 4.39 -22.48
C ALA A 242 -9.95 3.12 -22.72
N ASN A 243 -9.52 1.94 -22.24
CA ASN A 243 -10.25 0.67 -22.37
C ASN A 243 -10.75 0.13 -21.01
N GLY A 244 -10.88 0.98 -19.99
CA GLY A 244 -10.81 0.54 -18.60
C GLY A 244 -12.12 0.43 -17.81
N GLY A 245 -13.30 0.60 -18.39
CA GLY A 245 -14.58 0.49 -17.62
C GLY A 245 -14.82 1.68 -16.67
N ALA A 246 -14.17 2.82 -16.91
CA ALA A 246 -14.42 4.10 -16.27
C ALA A 246 -14.73 5.16 -17.32
N THR A 247 -15.51 6.18 -16.94
CA THR A 247 -15.73 7.40 -17.72
C THR A 247 -15.09 8.58 -16.98
N PHE A 248 -14.72 9.61 -17.73
CA PHE A 248 -14.01 10.75 -17.20
C PHE A 248 -14.73 12.04 -17.59
N THR A 249 -14.91 12.94 -16.61
CA THR A 249 -15.44 14.27 -16.82
C THR A 249 -14.31 15.27 -16.59
N GLU A 250 -14.04 16.12 -17.56
CA GLU A 250 -12.99 17.11 -17.46
C GLU A 250 -13.35 18.18 -16.41
N ILE A 251 -12.40 18.47 -15.52
CA ILE A 251 -12.46 19.60 -14.58
C ILE A 251 -11.69 20.80 -15.17
N GLY A 252 -10.64 20.50 -15.93
CA GLY A 252 -9.76 21.49 -16.56
C GLY A 252 -8.46 21.74 -15.79
N PRO A 253 -7.79 22.87 -16.07
CA PRO A 253 -6.53 23.23 -15.45
C PRO A 253 -6.75 23.72 -14.01
N VAL A 254 -6.04 23.11 -13.06
CA VAL A 254 -6.10 23.39 -11.62
C VAL A 254 -4.71 23.72 -11.10
N GLU A 255 -4.60 24.73 -10.25
CA GLU A 255 -3.39 25.02 -9.48
C GLU A 255 -3.39 24.17 -8.21
N LEU A 256 -2.34 23.35 -8.03
CA LEU A 256 -2.16 22.51 -6.85
C LEU A 256 -1.05 23.07 -5.98
N LYS A 257 -1.24 23.03 -4.66
CA LYS A 257 -0.27 23.56 -3.70
C LYS A 257 1.11 22.92 -3.85
N GLY A 258 2.13 23.74 -4.11
CA GLY A 258 3.52 23.28 -4.25
C GLY A 258 3.83 22.59 -5.58
N VAL A 259 2.93 22.65 -6.55
CA VAL A 259 3.16 22.18 -7.92
C VAL A 259 3.32 23.40 -8.83
N ALA A 260 4.35 23.42 -9.65
CA ALA A 260 4.57 24.51 -10.60
C ALA A 260 3.59 24.39 -11.80
N GLY A 261 2.91 25.50 -12.12
CA GLY A 261 1.95 25.55 -13.20
C GLY A 261 0.60 24.90 -12.87
N THR A 262 -0.22 24.69 -13.89
CA THR A 262 -1.54 24.06 -13.77
C THR A 262 -1.48 22.60 -14.17
N VAL A 263 -2.33 21.79 -13.55
CA VAL A 263 -2.50 20.37 -13.84
C VAL A 263 -3.90 20.15 -14.39
N HIS A 264 -4.03 19.52 -15.54
CA HIS A 264 -5.33 19.13 -16.09
C HIS A 264 -5.88 17.92 -15.33
N LEU A 265 -7.01 18.14 -14.65
CA LEU A 265 -7.68 17.12 -13.84
C LEU A 265 -9.00 16.68 -14.48
N HIS A 266 -9.35 15.45 -14.19
CA HIS A 266 -10.60 14.80 -14.56
C HIS A 266 -11.18 14.10 -13.33
N SER A 267 -12.51 14.11 -13.22
CA SER A 267 -13.24 13.26 -12.28
C SER A 267 -13.54 11.93 -12.94
N ALA A 268 -13.15 10.84 -12.29
CA ALA A 268 -13.43 9.49 -12.77
C ALA A 268 -14.76 8.98 -12.20
N HIS A 269 -15.53 8.27 -13.03
CA HIS A 269 -16.81 7.67 -12.69
C HIS A 269 -16.90 6.25 -13.21
N ARG A 270 -17.76 5.43 -12.64
CA ARG A 270 -18.04 4.11 -13.22
C ARG A 270 -18.69 4.25 -14.59
N ALA A 271 -18.22 3.46 -15.54
CA ALA A 271 -18.95 3.34 -16.79
C ALA A 271 -20.35 2.75 -16.52
N PRO A 272 -21.41 3.21 -17.20
CA PRO A 272 -22.72 2.58 -17.12
C PRO A 272 -22.60 1.10 -17.53
N ALA A 273 -23.39 0.24 -16.88
CA ALA A 273 -23.43 -1.17 -17.26
C ALA A 273 -23.83 -1.26 -18.74
N PRO A 274 -23.20 -2.15 -19.52
CA PRO A 274 -23.66 -2.38 -20.88
C PRO A 274 -25.13 -2.81 -20.85
N ALA A 275 -25.94 -2.16 -21.71
CA ALA A 275 -27.37 -2.41 -21.84
C ALA A 275 -27.64 -3.83 -22.35
#